data_4ce9bf39f7c6efea2ee597223bce614a
#
_entry.id   4ce9bf39f7c6efea2ee597223bce614a
#
_cell.length_a   1.000
_cell.length_b   1.000
_cell.length_c   1.000
_cell.angle_alpha   90.00
_cell.angle_beta   90.00
_cell.angle_gamma   90.00
#
_symmetry.space_group_name_H-M   'P 1'
#
loop_
_entity.id
_entity.type
_entity.pdbx_description
1 polymer ?
#
loop_
_entity_poly.entity_id
_entity_poly.type
_entity_poly.pdbx_seq_one_letter_code
_entity_poly.pdbx_strand_id
1 'polypeptide(L)'
;MNQQNLFFNEIDVNTATNGTLGFKLGHAADNKAKTGVSVIYFPDGAKVGCDISGGGPASRETPLTMPLTADNPVNAIVFSGGSAYGLAASDGVMKCLEDNGIGYDTGVAKVPLVCQSCIFDLGYGNSHVRPDYKMGYEACTNALNRSSADFTAGDSVEAKNHETSEIIGNVGAGTGATVGKIGGMNYAQKSGLGIHSVRVGKLTLTAIVVVNALGDIFNPKTGEKIAGFHKPDRSGFADSITAALHNMLPKDPFTGNTTIGAIITNAEFSKAEMGKIASMTRNAYARCINPVGTMADGDTIYAASIPSGNEPVKADINIVGTLAAEVMSAAILKAVKYSHIPDEEYLKN
;
A
#
# COMPACT_ATOMS: atom_id res chain seq x y z
N MET A 1 9.47 12.66 31.46
CA MET A 1 8.49 12.77 30.36
C MET A 1 9.25 12.67 29.05
N ASN A 2 9.02 11.62 28.25
CA ASN A 2 9.72 11.46 26.97
C ASN A 2 9.28 12.57 26.01
N GLN A 3 10.18 13.43 25.60
CA GLN A 3 9.93 14.53 24.64
C GLN A 3 9.37 14.05 23.27
N GLN A 4 9.48 12.76 22.96
CA GLN A 4 8.98 12.17 21.70
C GLN A 4 7.45 12.11 21.59
N ASN A 5 6.69 12.20 22.68
CA ASN A 5 5.21 12.11 22.68
C ASN A 5 4.47 13.45 22.53
N LEU A 6 5.18 14.56 22.42
CA LEU A 6 4.54 15.90 22.42
C LEU A 6 4.04 16.35 21.04
N PHE A 7 4.43 15.68 19.90
CA PHE A 7 4.16 16.20 18.56
C PHE A 7 3.40 15.25 17.64
N PHE A 8 3.34 13.95 17.91
CA PHE A 8 2.73 12.96 17.01
C PHE A 8 1.60 12.21 17.73
N ASN A 9 0.38 12.48 17.32
CA ASN A 9 -0.75 11.66 17.73
C ASN A 9 -1.02 10.62 16.64
N GLU A 10 -0.90 9.35 16.98
CA GLU A 10 -1.34 8.27 16.10
C GLU A 10 -2.85 8.34 15.95
N ILE A 11 -3.34 8.23 14.72
CA ILE A 11 -4.76 8.17 14.40
C ILE A 11 -5.13 6.69 14.24
N ASP A 12 -6.23 6.31 14.85
CA ASP A 12 -6.81 4.98 14.70
C ASP A 12 -7.05 4.64 13.21
N VAL A 13 -6.82 3.38 12.82
CA VAL A 13 -6.87 2.93 11.42
C VAL A 13 -8.29 3.07 10.84
N ASN A 14 -9.33 2.78 11.63
CA ASN A 14 -10.72 2.94 11.19
C ASN A 14 -11.01 4.40 10.91
N THR A 15 -10.67 5.29 11.84
CA THR A 15 -10.81 6.74 11.67
C THR A 15 -10.04 7.25 10.46
N ALA A 16 -8.85 6.71 10.21
CA ALA A 16 -8.02 7.12 9.09
C ALA A 16 -8.64 6.76 7.73
N THR A 17 -9.41 5.65 7.65
CA THR A 17 -9.83 5.04 6.37
C THR A 17 -11.32 5.11 6.06
N ASN A 18 -12.13 5.73 6.95
CA ASN A 18 -13.60 5.77 6.84
C ASN A 18 -14.18 7.05 6.21
N GLY A 19 -13.34 7.92 5.68
CA GLY A 19 -13.73 9.21 5.11
C GLY A 19 -13.47 10.42 6.01
N THR A 20 -13.21 10.23 7.30
CA THR A 20 -12.94 11.33 8.25
C THR A 20 -11.72 12.17 7.84
N LEU A 21 -10.71 11.56 7.22
CA LEU A 21 -9.51 12.24 6.70
C LEU A 21 -9.59 12.59 5.21
N GLY A 22 -10.79 12.55 4.59
CA GLY A 22 -11.00 12.93 3.20
C GLY A 22 -10.74 11.80 2.19
N PHE A 23 -10.51 10.58 2.62
CA PHE A 23 -10.43 9.40 1.76
C PHE A 23 -11.07 8.19 2.43
N LYS A 24 -11.45 7.20 1.62
CA LYS A 24 -12.02 5.93 2.08
C LYS A 24 -11.22 4.75 1.52
N LEU A 25 -11.15 3.66 2.27
CA LEU A 25 -10.45 2.44 1.86
C LEU A 25 -11.41 1.26 1.85
N GLY A 26 -11.44 0.51 0.75
CA GLY A 26 -12.22 -0.71 0.62
C GLY A 26 -11.39 -1.85 0.05
N HIS A 27 -11.75 -3.07 0.40
CA HIS A 27 -11.05 -4.30 0.02
C HIS A 27 -12.02 -5.32 -0.58
N ALA A 28 -11.51 -6.15 -1.49
CA ALA A 28 -12.08 -7.43 -1.88
C ALA A 28 -10.94 -8.44 -2.04
N ALA A 29 -11.15 -9.70 -1.69
CA ALA A 29 -10.12 -10.73 -1.75
C ALA A 29 -10.70 -12.13 -1.98
N ASP A 30 -9.92 -12.97 -2.66
CA ASP A 30 -10.08 -14.42 -2.65
C ASP A 30 -9.06 -15.03 -1.68
N ASN A 31 -9.54 -15.36 -0.48
CA ASN A 31 -8.69 -15.92 0.59
C ASN A 31 -8.20 -17.34 0.29
N LYS A 32 -8.85 -18.07 -0.62
CA LYS A 32 -8.39 -19.41 -1.06
C LYS A 32 -7.30 -19.29 -2.11
N ALA A 33 -7.51 -18.40 -3.07
CA ALA A 33 -6.53 -18.15 -4.12
C ALA A 33 -5.37 -17.24 -3.67
N LYS A 34 -5.47 -16.60 -2.50
CA LYS A 34 -4.46 -15.71 -1.91
C LYS A 34 -4.14 -14.49 -2.78
N THR A 35 -5.19 -13.79 -3.23
CA THR A 35 -5.06 -12.54 -4.00
C THR A 35 -6.20 -11.58 -3.69
N GLY A 36 -6.08 -10.31 -4.06
CA GLY A 36 -7.13 -9.33 -3.79
C GLY A 36 -6.84 -7.93 -4.31
N VAL A 37 -7.78 -7.02 -4.03
CA VAL A 37 -7.79 -5.61 -4.44
C VAL A 37 -8.06 -4.71 -3.25
N SER A 38 -7.34 -3.58 -3.19
CA SER A 38 -7.58 -2.49 -2.25
C SER A 38 -7.78 -1.19 -3.02
N VAL A 39 -8.86 -0.46 -2.74
CA VAL A 39 -9.21 0.80 -3.39
C VAL A 39 -9.12 1.93 -2.38
N ILE A 40 -8.28 2.91 -2.65
CA ILE A 40 -8.20 4.18 -1.93
C ILE A 40 -9.02 5.19 -2.74
N TYR A 41 -10.20 5.52 -2.26
CA TYR A 41 -11.13 6.42 -2.92
C TYR A 41 -11.07 7.83 -2.34
N PHE A 42 -11.02 8.83 -3.20
CA PHE A 42 -10.99 10.25 -2.85
C PHE A 42 -12.32 10.90 -3.26
N PRO A 43 -13.25 11.17 -2.29
CA PRO A 43 -14.57 11.76 -2.60
C PRO A 43 -14.49 13.08 -3.38
N ASP A 44 -13.56 13.95 -3.00
CA ASP A 44 -13.36 15.26 -3.63
C ASP A 44 -12.23 15.23 -4.69
N GLY A 45 -11.70 14.04 -5.00
CA GLY A 45 -10.50 13.86 -5.81
C GLY A 45 -9.22 14.26 -5.07
N ALA A 46 -8.06 13.90 -5.66
CA ALA A 46 -6.74 14.17 -5.10
C ALA A 46 -5.77 14.67 -6.15
N LYS A 47 -4.85 15.56 -5.78
CA LYS A 47 -3.64 15.84 -6.56
C LYS A 47 -2.60 14.78 -6.24
N VAL A 48 -2.22 13.99 -7.24
CA VAL A 48 -1.36 12.82 -7.04
C VAL A 48 -0.05 12.98 -7.79
N GLY A 49 1.06 12.74 -7.09
CA GLY A 49 2.39 12.50 -7.67
C GLY A 49 2.80 11.05 -7.46
N CYS A 50 3.79 10.56 -8.22
CA CYS A 50 4.26 9.18 -8.15
C CYS A 50 5.77 9.11 -8.24
N ASP A 51 6.36 8.13 -7.53
CA ASP A 51 7.75 7.69 -7.66
C ASP A 51 7.76 6.20 -8.01
N ILE A 52 8.38 5.85 -9.13
CA ILE A 52 8.55 4.46 -9.58
C ILE A 52 10.04 4.15 -9.47
N SER A 53 10.40 3.28 -8.53
CA SER A 53 11.80 2.95 -8.23
C SER A 53 12.20 1.52 -8.61
N GLY A 54 11.24 0.62 -8.79
CA GLY A 54 11.50 -0.73 -9.26
C GLY A 54 11.71 -0.82 -10.79
N GLY A 55 12.46 -1.83 -11.25
CA GLY A 55 12.75 -2.03 -12.67
C GLY A 55 11.63 -2.70 -13.47
N GLY A 56 10.62 -3.32 -12.79
CA GLY A 56 9.53 -4.07 -13.40
C GLY A 56 8.13 -3.67 -12.90
N PRO A 57 7.73 -2.39 -12.95
CA PRO A 57 6.44 -1.96 -12.43
C PRO A 57 5.28 -2.48 -13.29
N ALA A 58 4.26 -3.07 -12.63
CA ALA A 58 2.96 -3.31 -13.25
C ALA A 58 2.03 -2.19 -12.82
N SER A 59 1.76 -1.21 -13.71
CA SER A 59 0.97 -0.02 -13.37
C SER A 59 0.07 0.44 -14.51
N ARG A 60 -0.99 1.19 -14.15
CA ARG A 60 -1.95 1.78 -15.08
C ARG A 60 -2.16 3.25 -14.71
N GLU A 61 -2.27 4.11 -15.74
CA GLU A 61 -2.57 5.56 -15.65
C GLU A 61 -1.59 6.37 -14.79
N THR A 62 -0.38 5.87 -14.56
CA THR A 62 0.68 6.63 -13.90
C THR A 62 1.03 7.94 -14.62
N PRO A 63 0.88 8.11 -15.96
CA PRO A 63 1.06 9.40 -16.62
C PRO A 63 0.17 10.51 -16.06
N LEU A 64 -1.00 10.21 -15.47
CA LEU A 64 -1.85 11.24 -14.82
C LEU A 64 -1.13 11.94 -13.66
N THR A 65 -0.13 11.30 -13.05
CA THR A 65 0.62 11.83 -11.91
C THR A 65 1.80 12.71 -12.31
N MET A 66 2.12 12.78 -13.61
CA MET A 66 3.26 13.55 -14.11
C MET A 66 2.99 15.07 -14.04
N PRO A 67 3.99 15.90 -13.66
CA PRO A 67 3.82 17.36 -13.56
C PRO A 67 3.39 18.06 -14.85
N LEU A 68 3.69 17.45 -16.00
CA LEU A 68 3.41 18.03 -17.34
C LEU A 68 2.04 17.65 -17.91
N THR A 69 1.27 16.80 -17.20
CA THR A 69 -0.11 16.45 -17.61
C THR A 69 -1.13 17.39 -16.96
N ALA A 70 -2.37 17.40 -17.49
CA ALA A 70 -3.45 18.20 -16.93
C ALA A 70 -3.63 17.97 -15.43
N ASP A 71 -3.95 19.04 -14.68
CA ASP A 71 -4.11 19.01 -13.22
C ASP A 71 -5.52 18.52 -12.80
N ASN A 72 -5.98 17.44 -13.44
CA ASN A 72 -7.26 16.82 -13.10
C ASN A 72 -7.11 15.98 -11.83
N PRO A 73 -8.06 16.06 -10.89
CA PRO A 73 -8.00 15.30 -9.65
C PRO A 73 -8.22 13.80 -9.90
N VAL A 74 -7.36 12.96 -9.33
CA VAL A 74 -7.50 11.49 -9.35
C VAL A 74 -8.61 11.09 -8.39
N ASN A 75 -9.50 10.20 -8.83
CA ASN A 75 -10.64 9.72 -8.02
C ASN A 75 -10.28 8.52 -7.15
N ALA A 76 -9.36 7.67 -7.61
CA ALA A 76 -8.93 6.51 -6.83
C ALA A 76 -7.50 6.07 -7.16
N ILE A 77 -6.83 5.48 -6.16
CA ILE A 77 -5.61 4.68 -6.32
C ILE A 77 -5.99 3.23 -5.99
N VAL A 78 -5.60 2.30 -6.85
CA VAL A 78 -5.88 0.86 -6.73
C VAL A 78 -4.58 0.11 -6.50
N PHE A 79 -4.57 -0.73 -5.48
CA PHE A 79 -3.56 -1.75 -5.27
C PHE A 79 -4.18 -3.11 -5.53
N SER A 80 -3.48 -4.00 -6.24
CA SER A 80 -3.97 -5.35 -6.49
C SER A 80 -2.86 -6.39 -6.49
N GLY A 81 -3.22 -7.65 -6.30
CA GLY A 81 -2.40 -8.80 -6.66
C GLY A 81 -2.44 -9.06 -8.16
N GLY A 82 -1.99 -10.25 -8.57
CA GLY A 82 -2.12 -10.78 -9.93
C GLY A 82 -1.07 -10.28 -10.92
N SER A 83 -0.04 -9.53 -10.49
CA SER A 83 0.92 -8.91 -11.40
C SER A 83 0.21 -8.07 -12.47
N ALA A 84 0.73 -8.00 -13.69
CA ALA A 84 0.11 -7.25 -14.78
C ALA A 84 -1.32 -7.71 -15.12
N TYR A 85 -1.68 -8.97 -14.85
CA TYR A 85 -3.07 -9.43 -15.02
C TYR A 85 -4.06 -8.70 -14.09
N GLY A 86 -3.62 -8.35 -12.87
CA GLY A 86 -4.43 -7.64 -11.89
C GLY A 86 -4.81 -6.22 -12.30
N LEU A 87 -4.19 -5.66 -13.35
CA LEU A 87 -4.58 -4.35 -13.93
C LEU A 87 -6.04 -4.32 -14.41
N ALA A 88 -6.64 -5.48 -14.68
CA ALA A 88 -8.05 -5.61 -15.04
C ALA A 88 -9.01 -5.14 -13.93
N ALA A 89 -8.57 -5.12 -12.67
CA ALA A 89 -9.39 -4.67 -11.55
C ALA A 89 -9.81 -3.20 -11.66
N SER A 90 -8.98 -2.33 -12.25
CA SER A 90 -9.33 -0.92 -12.43
C SER A 90 -10.54 -0.70 -13.37
N ASP A 91 -10.82 -1.61 -14.29
CA ASP A 91 -12.03 -1.49 -15.14
C ASP A 91 -13.30 -1.62 -14.28
N GLY A 92 -13.28 -2.51 -13.28
CA GLY A 92 -14.37 -2.64 -12.32
C GLY A 92 -14.50 -1.44 -11.39
N VAL A 93 -13.35 -0.89 -10.93
CA VAL A 93 -13.33 0.33 -10.12
C VAL A 93 -13.88 1.51 -10.89
N MET A 94 -13.47 1.71 -12.14
CA MET A 94 -13.99 2.77 -13.02
C MET A 94 -15.50 2.63 -13.20
N LYS A 95 -15.98 1.41 -13.46
CA LYS A 95 -17.42 1.18 -13.62
C LYS A 95 -18.20 1.47 -12.35
N CYS A 96 -17.71 1.06 -11.20
CA CYS A 96 -18.33 1.35 -9.91
C CYS A 96 -18.43 2.86 -9.65
N LEU A 97 -17.35 3.62 -9.93
CA LEU A 97 -17.33 5.08 -9.78
C LEU A 97 -18.29 5.74 -10.77
N GLU A 98 -18.32 5.30 -12.04
CA GLU A 98 -19.24 5.80 -13.07
C GLU A 98 -20.71 5.59 -12.65
N ASP A 99 -21.08 4.40 -12.17
CA ASP A 99 -22.42 4.07 -11.69
C ASP A 99 -22.89 4.96 -10.53
N ASN A 100 -21.94 5.52 -9.79
CA ASN A 100 -22.19 6.48 -8.70
C ASN A 100 -22.01 7.94 -9.14
N GLY A 101 -21.88 8.21 -10.44
CA GLY A 101 -21.77 9.56 -11.00
C GLY A 101 -20.44 10.27 -10.66
N ILE A 102 -19.38 9.51 -10.35
CA ILE A 102 -18.05 10.02 -9.96
C ILE A 102 -17.12 9.95 -11.16
N GLY A 103 -16.38 11.02 -11.41
CA GLY A 103 -15.39 11.10 -12.50
C GLY A 103 -15.25 12.51 -13.03
N TYR A 104 -14.24 12.70 -13.89
CA TYR A 104 -14.04 13.93 -14.64
C TYR A 104 -15.17 14.14 -15.64
N ASP A 105 -15.81 15.31 -15.58
CA ASP A 105 -16.94 15.64 -16.46
C ASP A 105 -16.42 16.09 -17.84
N THR A 106 -16.71 15.29 -18.87
CA THR A 106 -16.36 15.58 -20.26
C THR A 106 -17.47 16.32 -21.01
N GLY A 107 -18.60 16.61 -20.37
CA GLY A 107 -19.81 17.15 -20.99
C GLY A 107 -20.69 16.09 -21.67
N VAL A 108 -20.18 14.88 -21.90
CA VAL A 108 -20.94 13.76 -22.50
C VAL A 108 -20.98 12.54 -21.58
N ALA A 109 -19.97 12.37 -20.73
CA ALA A 109 -19.88 11.31 -19.73
C ALA A 109 -18.94 11.74 -18.60
N LYS A 110 -19.11 11.16 -17.43
CA LYS A 110 -18.10 11.23 -16.36
C LYS A 110 -17.09 10.11 -16.52
N VAL A 111 -15.79 10.46 -16.58
CA VAL A 111 -14.69 9.51 -16.73
C VAL A 111 -13.90 9.44 -15.43
N PRO A 112 -14.00 8.36 -14.65
CA PRO A 112 -13.22 8.20 -13.44
C PRO A 112 -11.71 8.16 -13.75
N LEU A 113 -10.92 8.95 -13.03
CA LEU A 113 -9.47 8.96 -13.15
C LEU A 113 -8.88 8.05 -12.06
N VAL A 114 -8.36 6.90 -12.49
CA VAL A 114 -7.95 5.80 -11.60
C VAL A 114 -6.52 5.37 -11.91
N CYS A 115 -5.61 5.56 -10.95
CA CYS A 115 -4.25 5.02 -11.02
C CYS A 115 -4.19 3.65 -10.35
N GLN A 116 -3.36 2.73 -10.86
CA GLN A 116 -3.20 1.40 -10.28
C GLN A 116 -1.74 0.96 -10.30
N SER A 117 -1.36 0.19 -9.25
CA SER A 117 -0.15 -0.65 -9.24
C SER A 117 -0.47 -2.04 -8.67
N CYS A 118 0.25 -3.06 -9.17
CA CYS A 118 0.03 -4.46 -8.79
C CYS A 118 1.27 -5.05 -8.13
N ILE A 119 1.05 -5.89 -7.11
CA ILE A 119 2.09 -6.79 -6.60
C ILE A 119 2.10 -8.10 -7.41
N PHE A 120 3.22 -8.81 -7.41
CA PHE A 120 3.32 -10.15 -7.92
C PHE A 120 3.11 -11.16 -6.79
N ASP A 121 1.89 -11.68 -6.66
CA ASP A 121 1.51 -12.71 -5.69
C ASP A 121 1.25 -14.09 -6.32
N LEU A 122 1.53 -14.24 -7.62
CA LEU A 122 1.26 -15.46 -8.38
C LEU A 122 2.04 -16.69 -7.87
N GLY A 123 3.09 -16.48 -7.08
CA GLY A 123 3.88 -17.54 -6.46
C GLY A 123 3.30 -18.06 -5.14
N TYR A 124 2.21 -17.46 -4.63
CA TYR A 124 1.59 -17.82 -3.35
C TYR A 124 0.10 -18.05 -3.55
N GLY A 125 -0.36 -19.29 -3.36
CA GLY A 125 -1.75 -19.69 -3.63
C GLY A 125 -1.98 -20.12 -5.08
N ASN A 126 -3.10 -19.70 -5.67
CA ASN A 126 -3.51 -20.13 -7.02
C ASN A 126 -3.23 -19.04 -8.08
N SER A 127 -2.19 -19.23 -8.89
CA SER A 127 -1.80 -18.30 -9.95
C SER A 127 -2.81 -18.13 -11.10
N HIS A 128 -3.82 -18.98 -11.20
CA HIS A 128 -4.88 -18.90 -12.22
C HIS A 128 -6.07 -18.04 -11.78
N VAL A 129 -6.22 -17.75 -10.48
CA VAL A 129 -7.21 -16.82 -9.95
C VAL A 129 -6.52 -15.49 -9.69
N ARG A 130 -7.02 -14.45 -10.33
CA ARG A 130 -6.37 -13.12 -10.34
C ARG A 130 -7.42 -12.03 -10.15
N PRO A 131 -7.04 -10.89 -9.57
CA PRO A 131 -7.93 -9.75 -9.52
C PRO A 131 -8.47 -9.37 -10.91
N ASP A 132 -9.78 -9.25 -11.00
CA ASP A 132 -10.52 -8.98 -12.22
C ASP A 132 -11.48 -7.80 -12.04
N TYR A 133 -12.25 -7.51 -13.06
CA TYR A 133 -13.31 -6.51 -13.05
C TYR A 133 -14.27 -6.65 -11.85
N LYS A 134 -14.74 -7.88 -11.55
CA LYS A 134 -15.70 -8.12 -10.48
C LYS A 134 -15.11 -7.79 -9.11
N MET A 135 -13.87 -8.25 -8.87
CA MET A 135 -13.18 -7.98 -7.61
C MET A 135 -12.87 -6.49 -7.44
N GLY A 136 -12.52 -5.78 -8.52
CA GLY A 136 -12.32 -4.33 -8.51
C GLY A 136 -13.61 -3.57 -8.21
N TYR A 137 -14.72 -3.95 -8.82
CA TYR A 137 -16.04 -3.36 -8.56
C TYR A 137 -16.47 -3.54 -7.11
N GLU A 138 -16.30 -4.75 -6.55
CA GLU A 138 -16.60 -5.07 -5.16
C GLU A 138 -15.74 -4.25 -4.17
N ALA A 139 -14.43 -4.18 -4.39
CA ALA A 139 -13.53 -3.39 -3.54
C ALA A 139 -13.89 -1.90 -3.55
N CYS A 140 -14.28 -1.36 -4.71
CA CYS A 140 -14.75 0.01 -4.85
C CYS A 140 -16.09 0.22 -4.11
N THR A 141 -17.04 -0.68 -4.26
CA THR A 141 -18.32 -0.64 -3.53
C THR A 141 -18.10 -0.63 -2.02
N ASN A 142 -17.17 -1.46 -1.52
CA ASN A 142 -16.81 -1.49 -0.11
C ASN A 142 -16.17 -0.17 0.35
N ALA A 143 -15.36 0.48 -0.51
CA ALA A 143 -14.82 1.80 -0.21
C ALA A 143 -15.90 2.88 -0.14
N LEU A 144 -16.82 2.92 -1.10
CA LEU A 144 -17.90 3.91 -1.15
C LEU A 144 -18.83 3.80 0.06
N ASN A 145 -19.19 2.58 0.45
CA ASN A 145 -20.12 2.30 1.55
C ASN A 145 -19.51 2.49 2.93
N ARG A 146 -18.17 2.58 3.05
CA ARG A 146 -17.51 2.77 4.33
C ARG A 146 -17.85 4.12 4.94
N SER A 147 -18.34 4.13 6.18
CA SER A 147 -18.79 5.35 6.86
C SER A 147 -18.22 5.47 8.27
N SER A 148 -18.18 6.69 8.81
CA SER A 148 -17.81 6.96 10.20
C SER A 148 -18.83 6.45 11.20
N ALA A 149 -20.06 6.13 10.75
CA ALA A 149 -21.13 5.61 11.60
C ALA A 149 -20.98 4.10 11.89
N ASP A 150 -20.15 3.40 11.15
CA ASP A 150 -19.94 1.94 11.30
C ASP A 150 -19.18 1.58 12.60
N PHE A 151 -18.67 2.60 13.33
CA PHE A 151 -17.82 2.43 14.51
C PHE A 151 -18.34 3.25 15.70
N THR A 152 -18.84 2.57 16.74
CA THR A 152 -19.27 3.19 17.98
C THR A 152 -18.14 3.28 19.00
N ALA A 153 -17.99 4.45 19.65
CA ALA A 153 -17.06 4.64 20.75
C ALA A 153 -17.54 3.82 21.96
N GLY A 154 -17.02 2.61 22.14
CA GLY A 154 -17.41 1.74 23.26
C GLY A 154 -17.08 0.25 23.07
N ASP A 155 -16.59 -0.14 21.91
CA ASP A 155 -16.34 -1.53 21.62
C ASP A 155 -15.18 -2.12 22.43
N SER A 156 -15.29 -3.43 22.76
CA SER A 156 -14.27 -4.16 23.52
C SER A 156 -12.94 -4.21 22.77
N VAL A 157 -11.83 -4.47 23.49
CA VAL A 157 -10.49 -4.62 22.88
C VAL A 157 -10.50 -5.76 21.81
N GLU A 158 -11.31 -6.79 22.00
CA GLU A 158 -11.48 -7.90 21.05
C GLU A 158 -12.22 -7.46 19.78
N ALA A 159 -13.29 -6.66 19.89
CA ALA A 159 -13.99 -6.08 18.75
C ALA A 159 -13.06 -5.15 17.95
N LYS A 160 -12.29 -4.27 18.62
CA LYS A 160 -11.30 -3.39 17.96
C LYS A 160 -10.21 -4.18 17.22
N ASN A 161 -9.75 -5.29 17.79
CA ASN A 161 -8.76 -6.15 17.13
C ASN A 161 -9.34 -6.87 15.90
N HIS A 162 -10.59 -7.32 15.97
CA HIS A 162 -11.29 -7.94 14.83
C HIS A 162 -11.50 -6.92 13.69
N GLU A 163 -12.01 -5.74 14.00
CA GLU A 163 -12.22 -4.65 13.05
C GLU A 163 -10.90 -4.21 12.39
N THR A 164 -9.81 -4.13 13.17
CA THR A 164 -8.48 -3.80 12.63
C THR A 164 -8.01 -4.87 11.65
N SER A 165 -8.33 -6.16 11.87
CA SER A 165 -7.95 -7.26 10.98
C SER A 165 -8.70 -7.26 9.64
N GLU A 166 -9.81 -6.54 9.52
CA GLU A 166 -10.55 -6.35 8.25
C GLU A 166 -9.96 -5.24 7.37
N ILE A 167 -9.05 -4.43 7.92
CA ILE A 167 -8.50 -3.25 7.24
C ILE A 167 -7.01 -3.37 6.97
N ILE A 168 -6.29 -4.12 7.80
CA ILE A 168 -4.82 -4.24 7.78
C ILE A 168 -4.41 -5.71 7.86
N GLY A 169 -3.31 -6.08 7.26
CA GLY A 169 -2.77 -7.44 7.28
C GLY A 169 -3.13 -8.22 6.01
N ASN A 170 -3.76 -9.39 6.19
CA ASN A 170 -4.10 -10.33 5.12
C ASN A 170 -5.42 -9.94 4.40
N VAL A 171 -5.54 -8.70 3.93
CA VAL A 171 -6.74 -8.15 3.33
C VAL A 171 -6.45 -7.50 1.98
N GLY A 172 -7.43 -7.52 1.09
CA GLY A 172 -7.32 -6.89 -0.21
C GLY A 172 -6.05 -7.29 -0.95
N ALA A 173 -5.32 -6.32 -1.47
CA ALA A 173 -4.04 -6.55 -2.17
C ALA A 173 -2.95 -7.17 -1.28
N GLY A 174 -3.09 -7.12 0.06
CA GLY A 174 -2.15 -7.74 1.01
C GLY A 174 -2.33 -9.25 1.18
N THR A 175 -3.44 -9.82 0.68
CA THR A 175 -3.81 -11.24 0.89
C THR A 175 -2.74 -12.21 0.38
N GLY A 176 -2.11 -11.94 -0.77
CA GLY A 176 -1.06 -12.78 -1.36
C GLY A 176 0.37 -12.30 -1.10
N ALA A 177 0.56 -11.22 -0.35
CA ALA A 177 1.88 -10.60 -0.17
C ALA A 177 2.83 -11.46 0.69
N THR A 178 4.11 -11.52 0.30
CA THR A 178 5.18 -12.27 0.95
C THR A 178 6.51 -11.50 0.91
N VAL A 179 7.44 -11.81 1.83
CA VAL A 179 8.77 -11.16 1.90
C VAL A 179 9.90 -12.19 2.06
N GLY A 180 11.14 -11.79 1.77
CA GLY A 180 12.31 -12.66 1.94
C GLY A 180 12.40 -13.78 0.90
N LYS A 181 12.05 -13.49 -0.35
CA LYS A 181 11.89 -14.49 -1.43
C LYS A 181 13.19 -14.87 -2.16
N ILE A 182 14.33 -14.35 -1.76
CA ILE A 182 15.60 -14.52 -2.47
C ILE A 182 16.04 -15.98 -2.64
N GLY A 183 15.65 -16.85 -1.71
CA GLY A 183 15.88 -18.31 -1.77
C GLY A 183 14.68 -19.11 -2.30
N GLY A 184 13.61 -18.42 -2.75
CA GLY A 184 12.36 -19.04 -3.19
C GLY A 184 11.27 -19.06 -2.10
N MET A 185 10.05 -19.41 -2.52
CA MET A 185 8.85 -19.29 -1.69
C MET A 185 8.88 -20.16 -0.42
N ASN A 186 9.54 -21.32 -0.43
CA ASN A 186 9.65 -22.19 0.74
C ASN A 186 10.41 -21.57 1.92
N TYR A 187 11.21 -20.53 1.66
CA TYR A 187 12.00 -19.83 2.65
C TYR A 187 11.44 -18.43 2.97
N ALA A 188 10.45 -17.99 2.22
CA ALA A 188 9.81 -16.71 2.40
C ALA A 188 8.85 -16.70 3.60
N GLN A 189 8.32 -15.53 3.91
CA GLN A 189 7.39 -15.33 5.01
C GLN A 189 6.17 -14.54 4.52
N LYS A 190 5.00 -14.78 5.16
CA LYS A 190 3.79 -14.03 4.92
C LYS A 190 3.97 -12.56 5.31
N SER A 191 3.46 -11.70 4.46
CA SER A 191 3.38 -10.26 4.64
C SER A 191 1.98 -9.77 4.25
N GLY A 192 1.74 -8.47 4.15
CA GLY A 192 0.40 -7.99 3.88
C GLY A 192 0.31 -6.51 3.60
N LEU A 193 -0.87 -5.95 3.91
CA LEU A 193 -1.16 -4.54 3.85
C LEU A 193 -0.95 -3.88 5.21
N GLY A 194 -0.22 -2.77 5.24
CA GLY A 194 0.04 -1.98 6.45
C GLY A 194 -0.49 -0.57 6.33
N ILE A 195 -0.98 -0.04 7.43
CA ILE A 195 -1.47 1.34 7.53
C ILE A 195 -0.91 2.00 8.79
N HIS A 196 -0.44 3.23 8.63
CA HIS A 196 -0.09 4.08 9.77
C HIS A 196 -0.51 5.52 9.48
N SER A 197 -1.15 6.15 10.45
CA SER A 197 -1.65 7.52 10.33
C SER A 197 -1.26 8.35 11.53
N VAL A 198 -0.88 9.60 11.29
CA VAL A 198 -0.47 10.53 12.33
C VAL A 198 -1.07 11.92 12.12
N ARG A 199 -1.21 12.65 13.25
CA ARG A 199 -1.60 14.04 13.26
C ARG A 199 -0.53 14.89 13.96
N VAL A 200 -0.17 15.99 13.33
CA VAL A 200 0.76 17.00 13.87
C VAL A 200 0.08 18.36 13.75
N GLY A 201 -0.51 18.85 14.84
CA GLY A 201 -1.37 20.02 14.79
C GLY A 201 -2.58 19.82 13.86
N LYS A 202 -2.70 20.63 12.81
CA LYS A 202 -3.74 20.48 11.77
C LYS A 202 -3.32 19.53 10.64
N LEU A 203 -2.03 19.22 10.50
CA LEU A 203 -1.50 18.34 9.47
C LEU A 203 -1.83 16.88 9.78
N THR A 204 -2.32 16.14 8.79
CA THR A 204 -2.48 14.68 8.85
C THR A 204 -1.68 14.01 7.75
N LEU A 205 -1.05 12.89 8.07
CA LEU A 205 -0.41 12.00 7.11
C LEU A 205 -0.83 10.55 7.36
N THR A 206 -1.19 9.86 6.29
CA THR A 206 -1.50 8.42 6.32
C THR A 206 -0.68 7.71 5.27
N ALA A 207 0.04 6.67 5.67
CA ALA A 207 0.68 5.72 4.78
C ALA A 207 -0.15 4.43 4.68
N ILE A 208 -0.34 3.94 3.46
CA ILE A 208 -0.93 2.65 3.13
C ILE A 208 0.08 1.93 2.24
N VAL A 209 0.48 0.70 2.60
CA VAL A 209 1.50 -0.04 1.86
C VAL A 209 1.17 -1.51 1.77
N VAL A 210 1.40 -2.11 0.62
CA VAL A 210 1.40 -3.57 0.43
C VAL A 210 2.84 -4.01 0.26
N VAL A 211 3.33 -4.80 1.21
CA VAL A 211 4.74 -5.22 1.28
C VAL A 211 4.89 -6.62 0.71
N ASN A 212 5.34 -6.71 -0.54
CA ASN A 212 5.58 -7.98 -1.24
C ASN A 212 7.03 -8.04 -1.75
N ALA A 213 8.00 -7.75 -0.89
CA ALA A 213 9.38 -7.51 -1.23
C ALA A 213 10.20 -8.79 -1.55
N LEU A 214 11.21 -8.64 -2.41
CA LEU A 214 12.28 -9.63 -2.55
C LEU A 214 13.06 -9.77 -1.25
N GLY A 215 13.39 -8.64 -0.64
CA GLY A 215 14.24 -8.53 0.53
C GLY A 215 13.55 -8.83 1.85
N ASP A 216 14.38 -8.77 2.87
CA ASP A 216 14.02 -8.86 4.28
C ASP A 216 13.50 -7.54 4.81
N ILE A 217 12.73 -7.60 5.90
CA ILE A 217 12.19 -6.42 6.56
C ILE A 217 12.94 -6.17 7.87
N PHE A 218 13.41 -4.94 8.02
CA PHE A 218 14.18 -4.48 9.19
C PHE A 218 13.44 -3.38 9.93
N ASN A 219 13.55 -3.39 11.24
CA ASN A 219 13.15 -2.25 12.05
C ASN A 219 14.21 -1.13 11.90
N PRO A 220 13.88 0.03 11.31
CA PRO A 220 14.87 1.07 11.02
C PRO A 220 15.44 1.75 12.29
N LYS A 221 14.79 1.57 13.46
CA LYS A 221 15.26 2.14 14.74
C LYS A 221 16.26 1.23 15.46
N THR A 222 16.11 -0.10 15.32
CA THR A 222 16.96 -1.08 16.02
C THR A 222 17.93 -1.80 15.11
N GLY A 223 17.70 -1.78 13.78
CA GLY A 223 18.43 -2.58 12.80
C GLY A 223 18.08 -4.07 12.82
N GLU A 224 17.11 -4.48 13.63
CA GLU A 224 16.70 -5.87 13.76
C GLU A 224 15.91 -6.34 12.55
N LYS A 225 16.23 -7.54 12.01
CA LYS A 225 15.42 -8.23 11.02
C LYS A 225 14.15 -8.77 11.70
N ILE A 226 12.99 -8.34 11.25
CA ILE A 226 11.69 -8.70 11.83
C ILE A 226 10.88 -9.65 10.97
N ALA A 227 11.19 -9.74 9.68
CA ALA A 227 10.56 -10.67 8.75
C ALA A 227 11.48 -10.91 7.54
N GLY A 228 11.31 -12.03 6.85
CA GLY A 228 12.06 -12.27 5.61
C GLY A 228 12.52 -13.71 5.42
N PHE A 229 13.71 -13.85 4.85
CA PHE A 229 14.30 -15.11 4.43
C PHE A 229 14.67 -16.00 5.62
N HIS A 230 14.10 -17.20 5.67
CA HIS A 230 14.34 -18.19 6.73
C HIS A 230 15.45 -19.18 6.38
N LYS A 231 16.02 -19.79 7.41
CA LYS A 231 16.86 -20.99 7.27
C LYS A 231 16.00 -22.17 6.76
N PRO A 232 16.63 -23.22 6.18
CA PRO A 232 15.90 -24.38 5.67
C PRO A 232 14.99 -25.07 6.69
N ASP A 233 15.41 -25.11 7.96
CA ASP A 233 14.67 -25.70 9.08
C ASP A 233 13.70 -24.70 9.75
N ARG A 234 13.63 -23.46 9.21
CA ARG A 234 12.85 -22.33 9.74
C ARG A 234 13.11 -21.98 11.21
N SER A 235 14.23 -22.44 11.78
CA SER A 235 14.64 -22.12 13.17
C SER A 235 14.98 -20.63 13.40
N GLY A 236 14.94 -19.82 12.36
CA GLY A 236 15.24 -18.40 12.38
C GLY A 236 15.56 -17.86 10.99
N PHE A 237 15.97 -16.59 10.94
CA PHE A 237 16.33 -15.96 9.68
C PHE A 237 17.71 -16.36 9.18
N ALA A 238 17.86 -16.45 7.85
CA ALA A 238 19.13 -16.57 7.14
C ALA A 238 19.56 -15.22 6.59
N ASP A 239 20.80 -15.14 6.08
CA ASP A 239 21.33 -13.93 5.46
C ASP A 239 20.99 -13.90 3.96
N SER A 240 20.12 -12.97 3.57
CA SER A 240 19.66 -12.79 2.19
C SER A 240 20.78 -12.33 1.26
N ILE A 241 21.74 -11.52 1.72
CA ILE A 241 22.85 -11.05 0.88
C ILE A 241 23.78 -12.20 0.57
N THR A 242 24.16 -13.02 1.58
CA THR A 242 24.94 -14.23 1.36
C THR A 242 24.22 -15.21 0.43
N ALA A 243 22.91 -15.40 0.60
CA ALA A 243 22.12 -16.24 -0.31
C ALA A 243 22.10 -15.71 -1.75
N ALA A 244 21.97 -14.38 -1.93
CA ALA A 244 22.07 -13.74 -3.22
C ALA A 244 23.43 -13.99 -3.91
N LEU A 245 24.52 -13.83 -3.17
CA LEU A 245 25.87 -14.05 -3.68
C LEU A 245 26.10 -15.52 -4.07
N HIS A 246 25.59 -16.48 -3.33
CA HIS A 246 25.66 -17.90 -3.67
C HIS A 246 24.80 -18.27 -4.90
N ASN A 247 23.76 -17.50 -5.19
CA ASN A 247 22.87 -17.70 -6.34
C ASN A 247 23.28 -16.88 -7.58
N MET A 248 24.49 -16.33 -7.62
CA MET A 248 24.98 -15.49 -8.74
C MET A 248 25.10 -16.20 -10.10
N LEU A 249 24.82 -17.48 -10.21
CA LEU A 249 24.65 -18.15 -11.49
C LEU A 249 23.37 -17.64 -12.16
N PRO A 250 23.36 -17.34 -13.48
CA PRO A 250 22.22 -16.84 -14.20
C PRO A 250 21.10 -17.87 -14.23
N LYS A 251 20.32 -17.95 -13.19
CA LYS A 251 18.97 -18.47 -13.19
C LYS A 251 18.10 -17.27 -13.50
N ASP A 252 17.13 -17.45 -14.39
CA ASP A 252 16.18 -16.40 -14.71
C ASP A 252 15.65 -15.78 -13.41
N PRO A 253 16.05 -14.54 -13.06
CA PRO A 253 15.79 -13.97 -11.74
C PRO A 253 14.37 -13.43 -11.61
N PHE A 254 13.47 -13.76 -12.56
CA PHE A 254 12.10 -13.25 -12.55
C PHE A 254 11.28 -13.92 -11.45
N THR A 255 11.67 -13.62 -10.22
CA THR A 255 10.79 -13.74 -9.07
C THR A 255 10.15 -12.37 -8.90
N GLY A 256 8.92 -12.22 -9.36
CA GLY A 256 8.21 -10.95 -9.28
C GLY A 256 8.04 -10.51 -7.82
N ASN A 257 8.56 -9.33 -7.53
CA ASN A 257 8.53 -8.72 -6.21
C ASN A 257 8.03 -7.30 -6.38
N THR A 258 7.42 -6.74 -5.37
CA THR A 258 6.88 -5.39 -5.50
C THR A 258 6.42 -4.88 -4.14
N THR A 259 6.88 -3.70 -3.74
CA THR A 259 6.28 -2.96 -2.64
C THR A 259 5.57 -1.74 -3.22
N ILE A 260 4.25 -1.67 -3.04
CA ILE A 260 3.44 -0.54 -3.52
C ILE A 260 2.86 0.21 -2.34
N GLY A 261 2.95 1.55 -2.38
CA GLY A 261 2.50 2.38 -1.28
C GLY A 261 1.81 3.67 -1.72
N ALA A 262 1.04 4.24 -0.82
CA ALA A 262 0.48 5.57 -0.92
C ALA A 262 0.76 6.35 0.36
N ILE A 263 1.10 7.63 0.22
CA ILE A 263 1.12 8.61 1.31
C ILE A 263 0.04 9.66 1.02
N ILE A 264 -0.81 9.93 1.99
CA ILE A 264 -1.96 10.82 1.85
C ILE A 264 -1.85 11.92 2.90
N THR A 265 -2.03 13.17 2.48
CA THR A 265 -1.96 14.33 3.37
C THR A 265 -3.09 15.31 3.08
N ASN A 266 -3.56 16.01 4.12
CA ASN A 266 -4.48 17.14 4.00
C ASN A 266 -3.76 18.48 3.73
N ALA A 267 -2.44 18.49 3.62
CA ALA A 267 -1.70 19.68 3.21
C ALA A 267 -1.87 19.94 1.71
N GLU A 268 -1.96 21.23 1.34
CA GLU A 268 -2.07 21.65 -0.05
C GLU A 268 -0.71 21.63 -0.72
N PHE A 269 -0.58 20.81 -1.77
CA PHE A 269 0.61 20.73 -2.63
C PHE A 269 0.20 20.60 -4.09
N SER A 270 1.07 21.08 -4.98
CA SER A 270 0.98 20.84 -6.40
C SER A 270 1.35 19.38 -6.75
N LYS A 271 0.97 18.93 -7.93
CA LYS A 271 1.34 17.60 -8.46
C LYS A 271 2.86 17.36 -8.47
N ALA A 272 3.64 18.39 -8.84
CA ALA A 272 5.11 18.31 -8.85
C ALA A 272 5.68 18.12 -7.44
N GLU A 273 5.15 18.83 -6.44
CA GLU A 273 5.55 18.68 -5.05
C GLU A 273 5.15 17.31 -4.49
N MET A 274 3.98 16.79 -4.87
CA MET A 274 3.57 15.45 -4.49
C MET A 274 4.48 14.38 -5.11
N GLY A 275 4.94 14.55 -6.34
CA GLY A 275 5.98 13.69 -6.93
C GLY A 275 7.29 13.71 -6.12
N LYS A 276 7.69 14.89 -5.62
CA LYS A 276 8.87 15.01 -4.75
C LYS A 276 8.65 14.35 -3.39
N ILE A 277 7.46 14.50 -2.79
CA ILE A 277 7.10 13.83 -1.52
C ILE A 277 7.11 12.30 -1.70
N ALA A 278 6.57 11.77 -2.81
CA ALA A 278 6.65 10.34 -3.14
C ALA A 278 8.11 9.85 -3.19
N SER A 279 8.98 10.60 -3.89
CA SER A 279 10.40 10.30 -3.97
C SER A 279 11.11 10.35 -2.61
N MET A 280 10.76 11.29 -1.72
CA MET A 280 11.31 11.35 -0.35
C MET A 280 10.78 10.18 0.51
N THR A 281 9.52 9.79 0.32
CA THR A 281 8.90 8.66 1.03
C THR A 281 9.60 7.33 0.73
N ARG A 282 10.21 7.17 -0.46
CA ARG A 282 11.02 5.99 -0.84
C ARG A 282 12.16 5.70 0.13
N ASN A 283 12.64 6.68 0.88
CA ASN A 283 13.65 6.45 1.91
C ASN A 283 13.18 5.48 3.00
N ALA A 284 11.86 5.34 3.21
CA ALA A 284 11.30 4.31 4.09
C ALA A 284 11.59 2.90 3.57
N TYR A 285 11.44 2.69 2.25
CA TYR A 285 11.74 1.39 1.62
C TYR A 285 13.22 1.04 1.83
N ALA A 286 14.14 1.97 1.54
CA ALA A 286 15.57 1.75 1.73
C ALA A 286 15.98 1.51 3.20
N ARG A 287 15.23 2.05 4.16
CA ARG A 287 15.49 1.84 5.60
C ARG A 287 14.93 0.54 6.14
N CYS A 288 13.81 0.07 5.56
CA CYS A 288 13.06 -1.07 6.10
C CYS A 288 13.23 -2.35 5.28
N ILE A 289 13.64 -2.28 4.02
CA ILE A 289 13.65 -3.41 3.08
C ILE A 289 15.04 -3.56 2.47
N ASN A 290 15.61 -4.77 2.51
CA ASN A 290 16.91 -5.03 1.90
C ASN A 290 17.00 -6.47 1.33
N PRO A 291 17.28 -6.63 0.01
CA PRO A 291 17.37 -5.62 -1.03
C PRO A 291 16.00 -5.04 -1.43
N VAL A 292 16.01 -3.86 -2.09
CA VAL A 292 14.82 -3.13 -2.56
C VAL A 292 15.13 -2.32 -3.81
N GLY A 293 14.14 -2.03 -4.65
CA GLY A 293 14.29 -1.21 -5.86
C GLY A 293 15.15 -1.88 -6.94
N THR A 294 15.19 -3.21 -6.97
CA THR A 294 15.97 -3.97 -7.95
C THR A 294 15.25 -4.05 -9.30
N MET A 295 15.91 -4.60 -10.32
CA MET A 295 15.27 -4.86 -11.62
C MET A 295 14.14 -5.90 -11.55
N ALA A 296 14.08 -6.68 -10.47
CA ALA A 296 13.04 -7.67 -10.21
C ALA A 296 11.86 -7.12 -9.39
N ASP A 297 11.95 -5.86 -8.94
CA ASP A 297 10.92 -5.20 -8.14
C ASP A 297 10.04 -4.29 -9.01
N GLY A 298 8.76 -4.16 -8.64
CA GLY A 298 7.83 -3.21 -9.25
C GLY A 298 7.53 -2.01 -8.32
N ASP A 299 8.46 -1.66 -7.43
CA ASP A 299 8.28 -0.71 -6.34
C ASP A 299 7.78 0.65 -6.81
N THR A 300 6.64 1.06 -6.23
CA THR A 300 5.94 2.29 -6.62
C THR A 300 5.33 2.96 -5.39
N ILE A 301 5.46 4.28 -5.30
CA ILE A 301 4.82 5.10 -4.26
C ILE A 301 4.00 6.21 -4.91
N TYR A 302 2.73 6.28 -4.57
CA TYR A 302 1.88 7.43 -4.84
C TYR A 302 1.88 8.38 -3.65
N ALA A 303 1.83 9.68 -3.92
CA ALA A 303 1.58 10.68 -2.89
C ALA A 303 0.38 11.53 -3.28
N ALA A 304 -0.59 11.66 -2.38
CA ALA A 304 -1.87 12.32 -2.61
C ALA A 304 -2.08 13.51 -1.66
N SER A 305 -2.34 14.67 -2.23
CA SER A 305 -2.79 15.87 -1.52
C SER A 305 -4.31 15.97 -1.64
N ILE A 306 -4.99 15.97 -0.50
CA ILE A 306 -6.45 16.06 -0.36
C ILE A 306 -6.82 17.21 0.58
N PRO A 307 -6.57 18.47 0.20
CA PRO A 307 -6.88 19.60 1.05
C PRO A 307 -8.39 19.63 1.35
N SER A 308 -8.75 19.65 2.63
CA SER A 308 -10.13 19.67 3.08
C SER A 308 -10.46 20.98 3.81
N GLY A 309 -11.69 21.48 3.60
CA GLY A 309 -12.19 22.69 4.27
C GLY A 309 -11.81 24.00 3.60
N ASN A 310 -12.31 25.11 4.15
CA ASN A 310 -12.15 26.46 3.60
C ASN A 310 -10.73 27.04 3.79
N GLU A 311 -9.92 26.45 4.68
CA GLU A 311 -8.54 26.84 4.93
C GLU A 311 -7.61 25.64 4.70
N PRO A 312 -6.92 25.55 3.55
CA PRO A 312 -5.99 24.47 3.28
C PRO A 312 -4.80 24.51 4.26
N VAL A 313 -4.36 23.35 4.71
CA VAL A 313 -3.19 23.23 5.58
C VAL A 313 -1.94 23.54 4.75
N LYS A 314 -1.22 24.61 5.11
CA LYS A 314 0.08 24.95 4.53
C LYS A 314 1.18 24.28 5.32
N ALA A 315 2.09 23.59 4.65
CA ALA A 315 3.21 22.88 5.27
C ALA A 315 4.45 22.96 4.38
N ASP A 316 5.63 22.87 4.98
CA ASP A 316 6.89 22.78 4.25
C ASP A 316 7.08 21.39 3.63
N ILE A 317 7.44 21.34 2.37
CA ILE A 317 7.60 20.10 1.61
C ILE A 317 8.67 19.17 2.21
N ASN A 318 9.75 19.73 2.76
CA ASN A 318 10.84 18.95 3.35
C ASN A 318 10.38 18.29 4.66
N ILE A 319 9.61 19.02 5.46
CA ILE A 319 9.03 18.50 6.70
C ILE A 319 8.05 17.38 6.38
N VAL A 320 7.12 17.61 5.44
CA VAL A 320 6.11 16.61 5.04
C VAL A 320 6.76 15.38 4.42
N GLY A 321 7.74 15.55 3.51
CA GLY A 321 8.44 14.43 2.89
C GLY A 321 9.27 13.62 3.88
N THR A 322 9.90 14.27 4.87
CA THR A 322 10.64 13.59 5.96
C THR A 322 9.67 12.79 6.84
N LEU A 323 8.58 13.41 7.26
CA LEU A 323 7.56 12.75 8.07
C LEU A 323 6.90 11.60 7.31
N ALA A 324 6.66 11.75 6.00
CA ALA A 324 6.10 10.71 5.14
C ALA A 324 6.96 9.44 5.15
N ALA A 325 8.30 9.57 5.13
CA ALA A 325 9.19 8.42 5.24
C ALA A 325 9.10 7.71 6.62
N GLU A 326 8.92 8.46 7.71
CA GLU A 326 8.73 7.87 9.05
C GLU A 326 7.39 7.13 9.15
N VAL A 327 6.32 7.76 8.65
CA VAL A 327 4.96 7.18 8.66
C VAL A 327 4.90 5.93 7.77
N MET A 328 5.53 5.95 6.60
CA MET A 328 5.64 4.80 5.71
C MET A 328 6.46 3.67 6.35
N SER A 329 7.57 3.98 7.05
CA SER A 329 8.34 2.98 7.78
C SER A 329 7.48 2.26 8.83
N ALA A 330 6.69 3.00 9.60
CA ALA A 330 5.78 2.43 10.58
C ALA A 330 4.69 1.55 9.91
N ALA A 331 4.15 1.96 8.75
CA ALA A 331 3.20 1.15 7.99
C ALA A 331 3.80 -0.17 7.49
N ILE A 332 5.07 -0.16 7.01
CA ILE A 332 5.79 -1.37 6.60
C ILE A 332 5.91 -2.37 7.76
N LEU A 333 6.30 -1.89 8.96
CA LEU A 333 6.40 -2.75 10.14
C LEU A 333 5.03 -3.35 10.53
N LYS A 334 3.95 -2.55 10.41
CA LYS A 334 2.58 -3.02 10.66
C LYS A 334 2.14 -4.05 9.62
N ALA A 335 2.52 -3.91 8.35
CA ALA A 335 2.18 -4.88 7.31
C ALA A 335 2.62 -6.29 7.68
N VAL A 336 3.86 -6.48 8.13
CA VAL A 336 4.36 -7.81 8.52
C VAL A 336 3.82 -8.26 9.87
N LYS A 337 3.62 -7.34 10.82
CA LYS A 337 3.10 -7.66 12.15
C LYS A 337 1.68 -8.21 12.10
N TYR A 338 0.78 -7.55 11.35
CA TYR A 338 -0.64 -7.90 11.31
C TYR A 338 -0.98 -9.00 10.29
N SER A 339 -0.03 -9.41 9.46
CA SER A 339 -0.21 -10.50 8.49
C SER A 339 0.50 -11.80 8.88
N HIS A 340 1.16 -11.83 10.05
CA HIS A 340 1.87 -13.01 10.50
C HIS A 340 0.93 -14.21 10.65
N ILE A 341 1.33 -15.35 10.06
CA ILE A 341 0.69 -16.66 10.21
C ILE A 341 1.74 -17.69 10.62
N PRO A 342 1.35 -18.79 11.28
CA PRO A 342 2.27 -19.87 11.60
C PRO A 342 2.92 -20.47 10.35
N ASP A 343 4.17 -20.93 10.47
CA ASP A 343 4.92 -21.55 9.37
C ASP A 343 4.19 -22.73 8.75
N GLU A 344 3.53 -23.56 9.59
CA GLU A 344 2.75 -24.70 9.12
C GLU A 344 1.56 -24.30 8.23
N GLU A 345 0.96 -23.14 8.48
CA GLU A 345 -0.11 -22.59 7.65
C GLU A 345 0.47 -21.98 6.37
N TYR A 346 1.59 -21.27 6.48
CA TYR A 346 2.27 -20.66 5.34
C TYR A 346 2.68 -21.70 4.30
N LEU A 347 3.28 -22.81 4.72
CA LEU A 347 3.81 -23.86 3.84
C LEU A 347 2.74 -24.76 3.19
N LYS A 348 1.47 -24.63 3.57
CA LYS A 348 0.34 -25.34 2.94
C LYS A 348 -0.20 -24.64 1.68
N ASN A 349 0.25 -23.41 1.40
CA ASN A 349 -0.27 -22.57 0.30
C ASN A 349 0.75 -22.52 -0.89
#